data_887c4a792c8646c4788d7bf6891222d7
#
_entry.id   887c4a792c8646c4788d7bf6891222d7
#
_cell.length_a   1.000
_cell.length_b   1.000
_cell.length_c   1.000
_cell.angle_alpha   90.00
_cell.angle_beta   90.00
_cell.angle_gamma   90.00
#
_symmetry.space_group_name_H-M   'P 1'
#
loop_
_entity.id
_entity.type
_entity.pdbx_description
1 polymer ?
#
loop_
_entity_poly.entity_id
_entity_poly.type
_entity_poly.pdbx_seq_one_letter_code
_entity_poly.pdbx_strand_id
1 'polypeptide(L)'
;MIKITFLFLVLFLLKTNGRLIRYQQQRHHSLLPSGKYRISPTTGIRIALPTPQQLSWQAQELGVLIHFNIATYVNNDGCIDQMVPNISLFNPYLLNTDNWVQTMLDFGAKYAVLVAKHACGFLMAPSNVKFPLNPSGEIISYNYTVDYSPVKDINVLDDFIKSCEKKQIRTGFYYTVVTNNWLNVDNGFVQNRTLKPGQLNVTQKTYDNIVLQQLRELWTNYGTLDEIWFDGGYTTSLKDPITALLTELQPEAIAFNGYGVSLNSARWIGTEMGIAPDPNWSTGITNDGGDPNSSIFCPAECDTTLQNKDRWFWGVNATLRSLSELIQVYHETVGRNCLLMLDLTPDRTGLIPPAYARRYKELGDFIRSCYGTSVLPMENLISDDSLEYIQLFVSSPVTVDRSVIQEDQTYGQVIRSYIVDVKLVNTTNTHQWMIVAQGTSIGNKKIDLWQVGPLLINAVRLTITKTVDKPVIKSFTVHLCN
;
A
#
# COMPACT_ATOMS: atom_id res chain seq x y z
N MET A 1 19.03 10.77 43.18
CA MET A 1 17.66 10.40 42.72
C MET A 1 17.73 10.10 41.24
N ILE A 2 17.85 8.81 40.90
CA ILE A 2 17.97 8.33 39.52
C ILE A 2 16.54 7.99 39.06
N LYS A 3 16.01 8.71 38.06
CA LYS A 3 14.74 8.36 37.42
C LYS A 3 14.99 7.24 36.43
N ILE A 4 14.48 6.05 36.75
CA ILE A 4 14.43 4.90 35.86
C ILE A 4 13.19 5.07 34.99
N THR A 5 13.38 5.28 33.68
CA THR A 5 12.29 5.31 32.69
C THR A 5 12.05 3.87 32.23
N PHE A 6 10.91 3.31 32.59
CA PHE A 6 10.46 2.01 32.10
C PHE A 6 10.12 2.08 30.59
N LEU A 7 10.81 1.24 29.84
CA LEU A 7 10.58 1.04 28.40
C LEU A 7 9.58 -0.12 28.26
N PHE A 8 8.36 0.15 27.82
CA PHE A 8 7.40 -0.90 27.45
C PHE A 8 7.78 -1.48 26.08
N LEU A 9 8.25 -2.73 26.11
CA LEU A 9 8.47 -3.54 24.91
C LEU A 9 7.15 -4.26 24.59
N VAL A 10 6.44 -3.82 23.55
CA VAL A 10 5.27 -4.56 23.04
C VAL A 10 5.78 -5.61 22.06
N LEU A 11 5.74 -6.87 22.47
CA LEU A 11 6.02 -8.04 21.64
C LEU A 11 4.69 -8.45 20.97
N PHE A 12 4.57 -8.28 19.68
CA PHE A 12 3.55 -8.97 18.87
C PHE A 12 4.11 -10.33 18.42
N LEU A 13 3.47 -11.39 18.87
CA LEU A 13 3.78 -12.77 18.49
C LEU A 13 2.73 -13.21 17.43
N LEU A 14 3.12 -13.23 16.16
CA LEU A 14 2.36 -13.91 15.13
C LEU A 14 2.87 -15.34 14.98
N LYS A 15 1.98 -16.31 15.18
CA LYS A 15 2.25 -17.73 14.99
C LYS A 15 1.77 -18.15 13.61
N THR A 16 2.69 -18.32 12.67
CA THR A 16 2.44 -19.09 11.46
C THR A 16 3.36 -20.33 11.47
N ASN A 17 2.75 -21.53 11.38
CA ASN A 17 3.42 -22.83 11.25
C ASN A 17 4.61 -23.09 12.20
N GLY A 18 4.44 -22.76 13.48
CA GLY A 18 5.36 -23.24 14.51
C GLY A 18 6.69 -22.49 14.65
N ARG A 19 6.95 -21.42 13.92
CA ARG A 19 8.12 -20.56 14.10
C ARG A 19 7.72 -19.11 14.36
N LEU A 20 8.30 -18.53 15.42
CA LEU A 20 8.22 -17.11 15.74
C LEU A 20 9.13 -16.32 14.80
N ILE A 21 8.56 -15.51 13.90
CA ILE A 21 9.31 -14.52 13.15
C ILE A 21 9.44 -13.29 14.06
N ARG A 22 10.63 -13.04 14.60
CA ARG A 22 10.95 -11.81 15.30
C ARG A 22 11.27 -10.73 14.29
N TYR A 23 10.34 -9.83 14.00
CA TYR A 23 10.65 -8.55 13.40
C TYR A 23 11.35 -7.67 14.44
N GLN A 24 12.67 -7.61 14.39
CA GLN A 24 13.42 -6.56 15.09
C GLN A 24 13.40 -5.31 14.21
N GLN A 25 12.51 -4.36 14.53
CA GLN A 25 12.65 -2.99 14.03
C GLN A 25 13.99 -2.43 14.54
N GLN A 26 15.00 -2.39 13.68
CA GLN A 26 16.17 -1.57 13.94
C GLN A 26 15.74 -0.10 13.82
N ARG A 27 15.71 0.61 14.95
CA ARG A 27 15.50 2.06 14.98
C ARG A 27 16.71 2.73 14.32
N HIS A 28 16.60 3.04 13.04
CA HIS A 28 17.55 3.89 12.36
C HIS A 28 17.27 5.36 12.69
N HIS A 29 17.93 5.90 13.71
CA HIS A 29 18.10 7.34 13.89
C HIS A 29 19.21 7.84 12.96
N SER A 30 19.03 7.79 11.66
CA SER A 30 19.86 8.51 10.72
C SER A 30 19.07 9.69 10.17
N LEU A 31 19.73 10.81 9.94
CA LEU A 31 19.19 12.04 9.41
C LEU A 31 18.25 11.75 8.22
N LEU A 32 16.94 11.72 8.52
CA LEU A 32 15.93 11.69 7.48
C LEU A 32 16.05 12.97 6.68
N PRO A 33 15.88 12.96 5.34
CA PRO A 33 15.68 14.19 4.61
C PRO A 33 14.60 14.97 5.35
N SER A 34 14.88 16.21 5.74
CA SER A 34 13.88 17.05 6.40
C SER A 34 12.72 17.21 5.43
N GLY A 35 11.57 16.59 5.72
CA GLY A 35 10.35 16.74 4.93
C GLY A 35 10.05 18.22 4.75
N LYS A 36 9.44 18.62 3.64
CA LYS A 36 8.96 19.98 3.47
C LYS A 36 7.84 20.22 4.48
N TYR A 37 7.89 21.35 5.16
CA TYR A 37 6.83 21.81 6.08
C TYR A 37 6.62 23.31 5.94
N ARG A 38 5.47 23.78 6.39
CA ARG A 38 5.17 25.20 6.62
C ARG A 38 4.84 25.45 8.08
N ILE A 39 4.88 26.71 8.47
CA ILE A 39 4.42 27.13 9.81
C ILE A 39 3.00 27.66 9.68
N SER A 40 2.10 27.16 10.51
CA SER A 40 0.74 27.72 10.61
C SER A 40 0.81 29.16 11.07
N PRO A 41 0.23 30.13 10.35
CA PRO A 41 0.15 31.53 10.79
C PRO A 41 -0.76 31.68 12.01
N THR A 42 -1.69 30.75 12.23
CA THR A 42 -2.68 30.82 13.32
C THR A 42 -2.13 30.22 14.62
N THR A 43 -1.44 29.10 14.56
CA THR A 43 -1.03 28.32 15.76
C THR A 43 0.48 28.27 15.97
N GLY A 44 1.30 28.65 14.98
CA GLY A 44 2.76 28.50 15.01
C GLY A 44 3.28 27.05 14.89
N ILE A 45 2.39 26.08 14.68
CA ILE A 45 2.72 24.65 14.57
C ILE A 45 3.35 24.37 13.20
N ARG A 46 4.30 23.43 13.14
CA ARG A 46 4.82 22.89 11.88
C ARG A 46 3.78 21.94 11.27
N ILE A 47 3.47 22.16 9.99
CA ILE A 47 2.55 21.36 9.20
C ILE A 47 3.34 20.72 8.07
N ALA A 48 3.44 19.41 8.07
CA ALA A 48 4.11 18.65 7.00
C ALA A 48 3.40 18.86 5.67
N LEU A 49 4.18 19.07 4.61
CA LEU A 49 3.68 19.24 3.25
C LEU A 49 3.92 18.00 2.41
N PRO A 50 2.91 17.51 1.67
CA PRO A 50 3.09 16.46 0.68
C PRO A 50 3.95 16.91 -0.49
N THR A 51 4.53 15.94 -1.19
CA THR A 51 4.97 16.14 -2.55
C THR A 51 3.77 16.02 -3.51
N PRO A 52 3.84 16.59 -4.73
CA PRO A 52 2.80 16.35 -5.74
C PRO A 52 2.59 14.85 -6.04
N GLN A 53 3.67 14.06 -5.99
CA GLN A 53 3.65 12.61 -6.20
C GLN A 53 2.84 11.90 -5.10
N GLN A 54 3.07 12.26 -3.83
CA GLN A 54 2.32 11.70 -2.70
C GLN A 54 0.82 12.02 -2.79
N LEU A 55 0.44 13.25 -3.18
CA LEU A 55 -0.96 13.61 -3.39
C LEU A 55 -1.58 12.83 -4.55
N SER A 56 -0.87 12.73 -5.67
CA SER A 56 -1.33 11.98 -6.85
C SER A 56 -1.50 10.48 -6.53
N TRP A 57 -0.57 9.91 -5.78
CA TRP A 57 -0.62 8.52 -5.35
C TRP A 57 -1.77 8.24 -4.39
N GLN A 58 -1.96 9.04 -3.34
CA GLN A 58 -3.09 8.89 -2.43
C GLN A 58 -4.45 8.99 -3.13
N ALA A 59 -4.56 9.85 -4.15
CA ALA A 59 -5.79 10.03 -4.92
C ALA A 59 -6.17 8.79 -5.75
N GLN A 60 -5.27 7.83 -5.93
CA GLN A 60 -5.57 6.56 -6.61
C GLN A 60 -6.44 5.64 -5.76
N GLU A 61 -6.31 5.65 -4.44
CA GLU A 61 -7.09 4.92 -3.44
C GLU A 61 -7.00 3.39 -3.53
N LEU A 62 -7.03 2.82 -4.75
CA LEU A 62 -7.04 1.39 -5.02
C LEU A 62 -5.84 0.99 -5.89
N GLY A 63 -5.00 0.15 -5.35
CA GLY A 63 -3.90 -0.51 -6.01
C GLY A 63 -4.00 -2.03 -5.96
N VAL A 64 -3.17 -2.69 -6.74
CA VAL A 64 -3.06 -4.15 -6.78
C VAL A 64 -1.60 -4.55 -6.62
N LEU A 65 -1.32 -5.44 -5.67
CA LEU A 65 -0.01 -6.07 -5.50
C LEU A 65 -0.05 -7.47 -6.13
N ILE A 66 0.82 -7.74 -7.13
CA ILE A 66 0.76 -8.99 -7.88
C ILE A 66 1.87 -9.92 -7.41
N HIS A 67 1.48 -10.97 -6.69
CA HIS A 67 2.39 -12.05 -6.29
C HIS A 67 2.37 -13.18 -7.31
N PHE A 68 3.36 -13.17 -8.18
CA PHE A 68 3.57 -14.20 -9.18
C PHE A 68 5.06 -14.41 -9.43
N ASN A 69 5.58 -15.57 -9.06
CA ASN A 69 6.95 -16.01 -9.38
C ASN A 69 7.10 -17.52 -9.11
N ILE A 70 8.33 -18.00 -8.93
CA ILE A 70 8.61 -19.41 -8.64
C ILE A 70 7.89 -19.96 -7.40
N ALA A 71 7.57 -19.09 -6.40
CA ALA A 71 6.86 -19.48 -5.19
C ALA A 71 5.44 -20.00 -5.47
N THR A 72 4.77 -19.52 -6.52
CA THR A 72 3.49 -20.03 -7.02
C THR A 72 3.54 -21.53 -7.31
N TYR A 73 4.69 -22.02 -7.78
CA TYR A 73 4.86 -23.42 -8.22
C TYR A 73 5.20 -24.39 -7.09
N VAL A 74 5.77 -23.90 -6.00
CA VAL A 74 6.14 -24.72 -4.84
C VAL A 74 5.13 -24.62 -3.70
N ASN A 75 4.07 -23.84 -3.86
CA ASN A 75 3.02 -23.64 -2.86
C ASN A 75 3.58 -23.17 -1.50
N ASN A 76 4.58 -22.28 -1.55
CA ASN A 76 5.26 -21.73 -0.37
C ASN A 76 5.65 -20.27 -0.63
N ASP A 77 5.15 -19.35 0.16
CA ASP A 77 5.35 -17.93 -0.05
C ASP A 77 6.78 -17.48 0.28
N GLY A 78 7.41 -18.06 1.29
CA GLY A 78 8.67 -17.54 1.83
C GLY A 78 9.95 -18.08 1.20
N CYS A 79 10.00 -19.33 0.75
CA CYS A 79 11.24 -20.04 0.34
C CYS A 79 12.40 -20.01 1.34
N ILE A 80 12.28 -19.28 2.44
CA ILE A 80 13.38 -19.03 3.38
C ILE A 80 13.81 -20.32 4.06
N ASP A 81 15.14 -20.54 4.16
CA ASP A 81 15.75 -21.69 4.83
C ASP A 81 15.31 -23.05 4.25
N GLN A 82 15.00 -23.08 2.96
CA GLN A 82 14.57 -24.29 2.24
C GLN A 82 15.48 -24.58 1.05
N MET A 83 15.32 -25.76 0.47
CA MET A 83 15.91 -26.11 -0.82
C MET A 83 15.45 -25.07 -1.86
N VAL A 84 16.37 -24.60 -2.70
CA VAL A 84 16.05 -23.68 -3.79
C VAL A 84 15.15 -24.38 -4.80
N PRO A 85 13.96 -23.83 -5.13
CA PRO A 85 13.10 -24.38 -6.14
C PRO A 85 13.80 -24.51 -7.49
N ASN A 86 13.59 -25.65 -8.16
CA ASN A 86 14.15 -25.83 -9.50
C ASN A 86 13.48 -24.85 -10.47
N ILE A 87 14.31 -24.10 -11.20
CA ILE A 87 13.88 -23.07 -12.15
C ILE A 87 12.94 -23.61 -13.24
N SER A 88 13.08 -24.90 -13.61
CA SER A 88 12.23 -25.57 -14.60
C SER A 88 10.77 -25.67 -14.18
N LEU A 89 10.46 -25.44 -12.91
CA LEU A 89 9.07 -25.38 -12.42
C LEU A 89 8.34 -24.13 -12.88
N PHE A 90 9.06 -23.02 -13.13
CA PHE A 90 8.44 -21.76 -13.59
C PHE A 90 8.07 -21.89 -15.07
N ASN A 91 6.86 -22.36 -15.33
CA ASN A 91 6.34 -22.59 -16.68
C ASN A 91 4.89 -22.11 -16.83
N PRO A 92 4.63 -20.80 -16.84
CA PRO A 92 3.30 -20.23 -17.07
C PRO A 92 2.89 -20.30 -18.55
N TYR A 93 2.54 -21.47 -19.02
CA TYR A 93 2.31 -21.77 -20.45
C TYR A 93 1.09 -21.07 -21.08
N LEU A 94 0.25 -20.43 -20.29
CA LEU A 94 -0.87 -19.58 -20.73
C LEU A 94 -0.71 -18.12 -20.29
N LEU A 95 0.49 -17.70 -19.97
CA LEU A 95 0.73 -16.34 -19.47
C LEU A 95 0.02 -15.29 -20.33
N ASN A 96 -0.79 -14.48 -19.68
CA ASN A 96 -1.53 -13.42 -20.33
C ASN A 96 -1.74 -12.23 -19.36
N THR A 97 -0.89 -11.24 -19.44
CA THR A 97 -0.92 -10.05 -18.59
C THR A 97 -2.11 -9.13 -18.91
N ASP A 98 -2.69 -9.17 -20.13
CA ASP A 98 -3.93 -8.47 -20.44
C ASP A 98 -5.13 -9.04 -19.60
N ASN A 99 -5.11 -10.35 -19.27
CA ASN A 99 -6.10 -10.94 -18.36
C ASN A 99 -5.94 -10.41 -16.93
N TRP A 100 -4.70 -10.19 -16.46
CA TRP A 100 -4.45 -9.57 -15.16
C TRP A 100 -5.00 -8.14 -15.11
N VAL A 101 -4.66 -7.34 -16.12
CA VAL A 101 -5.08 -5.94 -16.21
C VAL A 101 -6.60 -5.81 -16.32
N GLN A 102 -7.29 -6.73 -17.01
CA GLN A 102 -8.76 -6.71 -17.05
C GLN A 102 -9.35 -6.91 -15.64
N THR A 103 -8.78 -7.82 -14.82
CA THR A 103 -9.23 -8.01 -13.44
C THR A 103 -9.02 -6.75 -12.58
N MET A 104 -7.89 -6.05 -12.77
CA MET A 104 -7.61 -4.77 -12.09
C MET A 104 -8.64 -3.69 -12.47
N LEU A 105 -8.98 -3.57 -13.76
CA LEU A 105 -9.99 -2.62 -14.24
C LEU A 105 -11.38 -2.92 -13.68
N ASP A 106 -11.76 -4.20 -13.62
CA ASP A 106 -13.03 -4.63 -13.05
C ASP A 106 -13.13 -4.28 -11.55
N PHE A 107 -12.03 -4.34 -10.82
CA PHE A 107 -11.92 -3.86 -9.46
C PHE A 107 -12.00 -2.33 -9.37
N GLY A 108 -11.42 -1.61 -10.30
CA GLY A 108 -11.28 -0.16 -10.30
C GLY A 108 -9.91 0.32 -9.85
N ALA A 109 -8.91 -0.56 -9.83
CA ALA A 109 -7.53 -0.20 -9.51
C ALA A 109 -6.98 0.84 -10.52
N LYS A 110 -6.12 1.72 -10.01
CA LYS A 110 -5.49 2.79 -10.80
C LYS A 110 -4.00 2.52 -11.04
N TYR A 111 -3.41 1.67 -10.22
CA TYR A 111 -2.03 1.25 -10.35
C TYR A 111 -1.85 -0.19 -9.88
N ALA A 112 -0.72 -0.80 -10.25
CA ALA A 112 -0.35 -2.12 -9.82
C ALA A 112 1.15 -2.24 -9.61
N VAL A 113 1.55 -2.97 -8.57
CA VAL A 113 2.93 -3.30 -8.26
C VAL A 113 3.13 -4.79 -8.52
N LEU A 114 4.06 -5.13 -9.43
CA LEU A 114 4.41 -6.53 -9.72
C LEU A 114 5.64 -6.94 -8.92
N VAL A 115 5.59 -8.11 -8.30
CA VAL A 115 6.74 -8.71 -7.62
C VAL A 115 7.82 -9.09 -8.64
N ALA A 116 8.84 -8.24 -8.78
CA ALA A 116 9.99 -8.52 -9.65
C ALA A 116 10.93 -9.56 -9.02
N LYS A 117 11.18 -9.48 -7.71
CA LYS A 117 11.95 -10.48 -6.96
C LYS A 117 11.44 -10.61 -5.52
N HIS A 118 11.04 -11.82 -5.13
CA HIS A 118 10.65 -12.18 -3.76
C HIS A 118 11.74 -12.98 -3.05
N ALA A 119 11.46 -13.44 -1.84
CA ALA A 119 12.37 -14.13 -0.93
C ALA A 119 13.06 -15.38 -1.51
N CYS A 120 12.48 -16.07 -2.50
CA CYS A 120 13.15 -17.20 -3.18
C CYS A 120 14.45 -16.79 -3.89
N GLY A 121 14.59 -15.51 -4.27
CA GLY A 121 15.70 -14.98 -5.06
C GLY A 121 15.48 -15.07 -6.57
N PHE A 122 14.36 -15.64 -7.03
CA PHE A 122 14.01 -15.71 -8.45
C PHE A 122 13.62 -14.33 -8.98
N LEU A 123 14.33 -13.88 -10.02
CA LEU A 123 14.06 -12.58 -10.67
C LEU A 123 13.19 -12.80 -11.92
N MET A 124 12.09 -12.07 -11.98
CA MET A 124 11.08 -12.14 -13.07
C MET A 124 11.51 -11.41 -14.35
N ALA A 125 12.74 -10.92 -14.41
CA ALA A 125 13.34 -10.20 -15.53
C ALA A 125 14.63 -10.87 -15.99
N PRO A 126 15.06 -10.69 -17.25
CA PRO A 126 16.41 -10.92 -17.67
C PRO A 126 17.43 -10.11 -16.86
N SER A 127 18.59 -10.67 -16.58
CA SER A 127 19.65 -9.97 -15.84
C SER A 127 21.05 -10.26 -16.42
N ASN A 128 21.84 -9.20 -16.56
CA ASN A 128 23.23 -9.28 -16.98
C ASN A 128 24.22 -9.32 -15.80
N VAL A 129 23.71 -9.39 -14.57
CA VAL A 129 24.53 -9.38 -13.36
C VAL A 129 25.43 -10.61 -13.30
N LYS A 130 26.73 -10.36 -13.09
CA LYS A 130 27.76 -11.38 -12.86
C LYS A 130 28.43 -11.12 -11.52
N PHE A 131 28.75 -12.19 -10.80
CA PHE A 131 29.32 -12.06 -9.46
C PHE A 131 30.24 -13.22 -9.10
N PRO A 132 31.23 -13.01 -8.20
CA PRO A 132 32.11 -14.06 -7.71
C PRO A 132 31.44 -14.91 -6.64
N LEU A 133 31.60 -16.24 -6.73
CA LEU A 133 31.28 -17.18 -5.66
C LEU A 133 32.31 -17.11 -4.52
N ASN A 134 31.90 -17.41 -3.32
CA ASN A 134 32.76 -17.50 -2.15
C ASN A 134 32.89 -18.98 -1.70
N PRO A 135 34.08 -19.53 -1.43
CA PRO A 135 35.41 -18.86 -1.48
C PRO A 135 36.13 -18.98 -2.84
N SER A 136 35.55 -19.66 -3.86
CA SER A 136 36.27 -20.00 -5.09
C SER A 136 36.73 -18.79 -5.92
N GLY A 137 35.99 -17.66 -5.83
CA GLY A 137 36.20 -16.50 -6.69
C GLY A 137 35.73 -16.70 -8.15
N GLU A 138 35.14 -17.85 -8.46
CA GLU A 138 34.56 -18.13 -9.79
C GLU A 138 33.45 -17.13 -10.11
N ILE A 139 33.55 -16.48 -11.30
CA ILE A 139 32.55 -15.53 -11.76
C ILE A 139 31.43 -16.29 -12.47
N ILE A 140 30.22 -16.15 -11.96
CA ILE A 140 29.01 -16.71 -12.57
C ILE A 140 27.99 -15.61 -12.91
N SER A 141 27.06 -15.91 -13.81
CA SER A 141 25.90 -15.06 -14.07
C SER A 141 24.82 -15.29 -13.02
N TYR A 142 24.02 -14.25 -12.73
CA TYR A 142 22.79 -14.43 -11.95
C TYR A 142 21.76 -15.14 -12.82
N ASN A 143 21.79 -16.47 -12.79
CA ASN A 143 21.00 -17.34 -13.66
C ASN A 143 19.70 -17.87 -13.03
N TYR A 144 19.33 -17.37 -11.86
CA TYR A 144 18.05 -17.69 -11.22
C TYR A 144 16.99 -16.65 -11.61
N THR A 145 16.72 -16.59 -12.91
CA THR A 145 15.89 -15.59 -13.58
C THR A 145 14.98 -16.24 -14.62
N VAL A 146 14.01 -15.48 -15.13
CA VAL A 146 13.02 -15.95 -16.11
C VAL A 146 13.67 -16.49 -17.39
N ASP A 147 14.77 -15.92 -17.87
CA ASP A 147 15.48 -16.33 -19.10
C ASP A 147 16.12 -17.72 -19.02
N TYR A 148 16.29 -18.26 -17.83
CA TYR A 148 16.76 -19.64 -17.63
C TYR A 148 15.62 -20.63 -17.35
N SER A 149 14.37 -20.16 -17.36
CA SER A 149 13.17 -20.98 -17.19
C SER A 149 12.69 -21.59 -18.53
N PRO A 150 11.71 -22.50 -18.52
CA PRO A 150 11.06 -23.00 -19.74
C PRO A 150 10.44 -21.92 -20.63
N VAL A 151 10.09 -20.77 -20.07
CA VAL A 151 9.51 -19.59 -20.78
C VAL A 151 10.54 -18.49 -21.04
N LYS A 152 11.77 -18.86 -21.31
CA LYS A 152 12.93 -17.96 -21.50
C LYS A 152 12.76 -16.86 -22.54
N ASP A 153 11.84 -17.00 -23.48
CA ASP A 153 11.58 -16.04 -24.54
C ASP A 153 10.54 -14.99 -24.13
N ILE A 154 10.04 -15.05 -22.88
CA ILE A 154 9.04 -14.14 -22.33
C ILE A 154 9.68 -13.23 -21.28
N ASN A 155 9.53 -11.91 -21.45
CA ASN A 155 9.82 -10.94 -20.40
C ASN A 155 8.52 -10.54 -19.70
N VAL A 156 8.24 -11.21 -18.57
CA VAL A 156 6.96 -11.03 -17.84
C VAL A 156 6.76 -9.58 -17.39
N LEU A 157 7.82 -8.88 -16.98
CA LEU A 157 7.75 -7.48 -16.55
C LEU A 157 7.40 -6.57 -17.73
N ASP A 158 8.03 -6.79 -18.89
CA ASP A 158 7.78 -5.99 -20.10
C ASP A 158 6.35 -6.21 -20.62
N ASP A 159 5.87 -7.46 -20.67
CA ASP A 159 4.50 -7.78 -21.07
C ASP A 159 3.47 -7.17 -20.11
N PHE A 160 3.75 -7.19 -18.80
CA PHE A 160 2.90 -6.55 -17.80
C PHE A 160 2.85 -5.03 -18.00
N ILE A 161 4.00 -4.35 -18.16
CA ILE A 161 4.05 -2.90 -18.43
C ILE A 161 3.24 -2.55 -19.66
N LYS A 162 3.47 -3.25 -20.79
CA LYS A 162 2.73 -3.02 -22.05
C LYS A 162 1.22 -3.19 -21.88
N SER A 163 0.78 -4.19 -21.12
CA SER A 163 -0.64 -4.42 -20.86
C SER A 163 -1.24 -3.30 -20.00
N CYS A 164 -0.50 -2.80 -18.99
CA CYS A 164 -0.92 -1.67 -18.16
C CYS A 164 -0.99 -0.37 -18.95
N GLU A 165 0.03 -0.07 -19.79
CA GLU A 165 0.08 1.12 -20.63
C GLU A 165 -1.13 1.22 -21.57
N LYS A 166 -1.52 0.11 -22.23
CA LYS A 166 -2.73 0.05 -23.10
C LYS A 166 -4.00 0.51 -22.36
N LYS A 167 -4.05 0.37 -21.05
CA LYS A 167 -5.21 0.63 -20.20
C LYS A 167 -5.02 1.79 -19.22
N GLN A 168 -3.89 2.51 -19.32
CA GLN A 168 -3.56 3.64 -18.46
C GLN A 168 -3.53 3.29 -16.96
N ILE A 169 -3.16 2.05 -16.64
CA ILE A 169 -2.83 1.61 -15.29
C ILE A 169 -1.38 1.98 -15.02
N ARG A 170 -1.11 2.68 -13.93
CA ARG A 170 0.25 3.01 -13.50
C ARG A 170 0.94 1.77 -12.93
N THR A 171 2.24 1.69 -13.03
CA THR A 171 3.00 0.49 -12.71
C THR A 171 4.10 0.74 -11.71
N GLY A 172 4.36 -0.26 -10.87
CA GLY A 172 5.46 -0.29 -9.92
C GLY A 172 6.07 -1.67 -9.82
N PHE A 173 7.22 -1.75 -9.15
CA PHE A 173 7.88 -3.02 -8.89
C PHE A 173 8.19 -3.19 -7.40
N TYR A 174 7.87 -4.38 -6.92
CA TYR A 174 8.32 -4.90 -5.63
C TYR A 174 9.67 -5.60 -5.79
N TYR A 175 10.58 -5.33 -4.89
CA TYR A 175 11.86 -6.00 -4.80
C TYR A 175 12.27 -6.16 -3.34
N THR A 176 12.38 -7.39 -2.83
CA THR A 176 12.94 -7.58 -1.49
C THR A 176 14.47 -7.50 -1.53
N VAL A 177 15.01 -6.53 -0.78
CA VAL A 177 16.45 -6.34 -0.57
C VAL A 177 16.96 -7.26 0.54
N VAL A 178 16.10 -7.52 1.53
CA VAL A 178 16.53 -8.16 2.80
C VAL A 178 16.48 -9.68 2.76
N THR A 179 15.90 -10.29 1.70
CA THR A 179 15.80 -11.75 1.60
C THR A 179 16.16 -12.25 0.22
N ASN A 180 16.99 -13.29 0.15
CA ASN A 180 17.33 -14.03 -1.06
C ASN A 180 17.76 -15.44 -0.69
N ASN A 181 16.84 -16.39 -0.74
CA ASN A 181 17.13 -17.77 -0.37
C ASN A 181 18.18 -18.42 -1.27
N TRP A 182 18.20 -18.10 -2.57
CA TRP A 182 19.18 -18.64 -3.50
C TRP A 182 20.63 -18.26 -3.12
N LEU A 183 20.83 -17.05 -2.57
CA LEU A 183 22.14 -16.55 -2.10
C LEU A 183 22.31 -16.65 -0.58
N ASN A 184 21.45 -17.44 0.10
CA ASN A 184 21.49 -17.64 1.55
C ASN A 184 21.47 -16.32 2.36
N VAL A 185 20.61 -15.36 1.95
CA VAL A 185 20.44 -14.05 2.60
C VAL A 185 19.12 -14.02 3.36
N ASP A 186 19.18 -13.55 4.59
CA ASP A 186 18.03 -13.31 5.46
C ASP A 186 18.27 -12.06 6.31
N ASN A 187 17.22 -11.25 6.56
CA ASN A 187 17.30 -9.96 7.27
C ASN A 187 18.39 -9.01 6.72
N GLY A 188 18.64 -9.05 5.42
CA GLY A 188 19.63 -8.22 4.72
C GLY A 188 21.08 -8.73 4.78
N PHE A 189 21.34 -9.85 5.45
CA PHE A 189 22.67 -10.37 5.66
C PHE A 189 22.86 -11.79 5.10
N VAL A 190 24.02 -12.01 4.45
CA VAL A 190 24.46 -13.35 4.07
C VAL A 190 24.66 -14.18 5.34
N GLN A 191 24.02 -15.33 5.40
CA GLN A 191 23.97 -16.15 6.60
C GLN A 191 25.19 -17.06 6.70
N ASN A 192 25.76 -17.16 7.90
CA ASN A 192 26.82 -18.12 8.21
C ASN A 192 26.19 -19.43 8.72
N ARG A 193 25.61 -20.19 7.80
CA ARG A 193 24.98 -21.50 8.07
C ARG A 193 25.27 -22.48 6.94
N THR A 194 25.09 -23.79 7.20
CA THR A 194 25.18 -24.82 6.15
C THR A 194 24.19 -24.51 5.03
N LEU A 195 24.69 -24.45 3.79
CA LEU A 195 23.87 -24.22 2.62
C LEU A 195 22.86 -25.35 2.40
N LYS A 196 21.66 -25.00 2.06
CA LYS A 196 20.65 -25.95 1.58
C LYS A 196 20.90 -26.29 0.11
N PRO A 197 20.36 -27.40 -0.39
CA PRO A 197 20.50 -27.76 -1.80
C PRO A 197 20.08 -26.62 -2.74
N GLY A 198 20.96 -26.29 -3.67
CA GLY A 198 20.76 -25.22 -4.66
C GLY A 198 21.14 -23.81 -4.19
N GLN A 199 21.43 -23.60 -2.90
CA GLN A 199 21.93 -22.31 -2.43
C GLN A 199 23.39 -22.08 -2.84
N LEU A 200 23.73 -20.82 -3.09
CA LEU A 200 25.08 -20.37 -3.38
C LEU A 200 25.64 -19.54 -2.21
N ASN A 201 26.97 -19.59 -2.07
CA ASN A 201 27.66 -18.79 -1.07
C ASN A 201 28.31 -17.56 -1.73
N VAL A 202 28.05 -16.38 -1.16
CA VAL A 202 28.60 -15.09 -1.58
C VAL A 202 29.07 -14.30 -0.37
N THR A 203 29.88 -13.27 -0.58
CA THR A 203 30.18 -12.30 0.48
C THR A 203 29.05 -11.26 0.59
N GLN A 204 28.94 -10.57 1.74
CA GLN A 204 27.99 -9.46 1.89
C GLN A 204 28.18 -8.38 0.81
N LYS A 205 29.43 -8.00 0.58
CA LYS A 205 29.76 -7.01 -0.47
C LYS A 205 29.31 -7.46 -1.86
N THR A 206 29.45 -8.75 -2.18
CA THR A 206 28.96 -9.33 -3.44
C THR A 206 27.45 -9.22 -3.50
N TYR A 207 26.73 -9.57 -2.43
CA TYR A 207 25.27 -9.46 -2.37
C TYR A 207 24.80 -8.02 -2.55
N ASP A 208 25.37 -7.08 -1.81
CA ASP A 208 25.02 -5.65 -1.91
C ASP A 208 25.20 -5.14 -3.36
N ASN A 209 26.29 -5.55 -4.03
CA ASN A 209 26.53 -5.20 -5.44
C ASN A 209 25.51 -5.85 -6.39
N ILE A 210 25.09 -7.09 -6.17
CA ILE A 210 24.03 -7.74 -6.95
C ILE A 210 22.74 -6.94 -6.84
N VAL A 211 22.33 -6.57 -5.62
CA VAL A 211 21.12 -5.78 -5.37
C VAL A 211 21.16 -4.47 -6.17
N LEU A 212 22.24 -3.70 -6.07
CA LEU A 212 22.36 -2.41 -6.75
C LEU A 212 22.32 -2.54 -8.28
N GLN A 213 22.96 -3.58 -8.84
CA GLN A 213 22.93 -3.83 -10.27
C GLN A 213 21.52 -4.24 -10.75
N GLN A 214 20.83 -5.14 -10.03
CA GLN A 214 19.46 -5.54 -10.35
C GLN A 214 18.48 -4.36 -10.23
N LEU A 215 18.59 -3.53 -9.19
CA LEU A 215 17.76 -2.33 -9.06
C LEU A 215 18.03 -1.37 -10.23
N ARG A 216 19.31 -1.18 -10.66
CA ARG A 216 19.62 -0.38 -11.83
C ARG A 216 18.98 -0.95 -13.09
N GLU A 217 19.06 -2.27 -13.33
CA GLU A 217 18.40 -2.92 -14.47
C GLU A 217 16.89 -2.70 -14.46
N LEU A 218 16.23 -2.95 -13.32
CA LEU A 218 14.78 -2.79 -13.17
C LEU A 218 14.33 -1.34 -13.36
N TRP A 219 15.07 -0.37 -12.83
CA TRP A 219 14.69 1.05 -12.88
C TRP A 219 15.08 1.76 -14.18
N THR A 220 15.89 1.14 -15.02
CA THR A 220 16.30 1.69 -16.32
C THR A 220 15.49 1.10 -17.48
N ASN A 221 15.16 -0.19 -17.43
CA ASN A 221 14.69 -0.93 -18.61
C ASN A 221 13.17 -0.90 -18.80
N TYR A 222 12.39 -0.45 -17.83
CA TYR A 222 10.92 -0.60 -17.81
C TYR A 222 10.16 0.73 -17.71
N GLY A 223 10.82 1.83 -18.08
CA GLY A 223 10.20 3.16 -18.07
C GLY A 223 10.03 3.76 -16.68
N THR A 224 9.11 4.72 -16.57
CA THR A 224 8.82 5.41 -15.31
C THR A 224 7.91 4.55 -14.43
N LEU A 225 8.31 4.35 -13.19
CA LEU A 225 7.56 3.63 -12.19
C LEU A 225 6.77 4.61 -11.30
N ASP A 226 5.51 4.27 -11.00
CA ASP A 226 4.68 5.04 -10.05
C ASP A 226 5.06 4.70 -8.62
N GLU A 227 5.44 3.44 -8.37
CA GLU A 227 5.85 2.97 -7.04
C GLU A 227 7.00 1.97 -7.09
N ILE A 228 7.89 2.10 -6.11
CA ILE A 228 8.97 1.17 -5.81
C ILE A 228 8.72 0.61 -4.40
N TRP A 229 8.56 -0.69 -4.32
CA TRP A 229 8.15 -1.37 -3.10
C TRP A 229 9.31 -2.16 -2.47
N PHE A 230 9.78 -1.72 -1.29
CA PHE A 230 10.86 -2.36 -0.54
C PHE A 230 10.29 -3.22 0.59
N ASP A 231 10.14 -4.53 0.36
CA ASP A 231 9.73 -5.45 1.41
C ASP A 231 10.82 -5.61 2.47
N GLY A 232 10.44 -5.34 3.73
CA GLY A 232 11.38 -5.32 4.85
C GLY A 232 12.39 -4.16 4.80
N GLY A 233 12.27 -3.25 3.82
CA GLY A 233 13.17 -2.11 3.68
C GLY A 233 14.54 -2.46 3.07
N TYR A 234 15.60 -1.85 3.58
CA TYR A 234 16.98 -2.00 3.08
C TYR A 234 17.98 -1.87 4.23
N THR A 235 19.19 -2.41 4.03
CA THR A 235 20.28 -2.31 5.03
C THR A 235 20.90 -0.91 5.04
N THR A 236 21.55 -0.56 6.15
CA THR A 236 22.24 0.73 6.28
C THR A 236 23.33 0.91 5.22
N SER A 237 24.04 -0.15 4.84
CA SER A 237 25.07 -0.12 3.79
C SER A 237 24.52 0.22 2.41
N LEU A 238 23.26 -0.10 2.14
CA LEU A 238 22.59 0.14 0.87
C LEU A 238 21.84 1.47 0.81
N LYS A 239 21.65 2.15 1.93
CA LYS A 239 20.86 3.39 2.00
C LYS A 239 21.33 4.45 1.01
N ASP A 240 22.60 4.89 1.11
CA ASP A 240 23.13 5.96 0.26
C ASP A 240 23.22 5.55 -1.22
N PRO A 241 23.67 4.33 -1.57
CA PRO A 241 23.62 3.85 -2.95
C PRO A 241 22.20 3.78 -3.53
N ILE A 242 21.19 3.31 -2.76
CA ILE A 242 19.80 3.28 -3.20
C ILE A 242 19.27 4.71 -3.39
N THR A 243 19.59 5.64 -2.47
CA THR A 243 19.21 7.06 -2.60
C THR A 243 19.75 7.66 -3.91
N ALA A 244 21.02 7.37 -4.23
CA ALA A 244 21.62 7.84 -5.48
C ALA A 244 20.92 7.27 -6.71
N LEU A 245 20.64 5.95 -6.73
CA LEU A 245 19.93 5.30 -7.83
C LEU A 245 18.49 5.82 -8.00
N LEU A 246 17.74 6.00 -6.91
CA LEU A 246 16.38 6.56 -6.96
C LEU A 246 16.39 7.97 -7.54
N THR A 247 17.32 8.81 -7.07
CA THR A 247 17.44 10.19 -7.54
C THR A 247 17.81 10.25 -9.03
N GLU A 248 18.66 9.34 -9.49
CA GLU A 248 19.11 9.27 -10.89
C GLU A 248 18.03 8.73 -11.83
N LEU A 249 17.35 7.64 -11.44
CA LEU A 249 16.57 6.83 -12.37
C LEU A 249 15.06 6.95 -12.19
N GLN A 250 14.57 7.13 -10.95
CA GLN A 250 13.15 7.13 -10.61
C GLN A 250 12.79 8.22 -9.58
N PRO A 251 13.15 9.52 -9.83
CA PRO A 251 12.97 10.59 -8.85
C PRO A 251 11.52 10.89 -8.49
N GLU A 252 10.58 10.50 -9.37
CA GLU A 252 9.13 10.76 -9.20
C GLU A 252 8.39 9.60 -8.54
N ALA A 253 9.02 8.42 -8.42
CA ALA A 253 8.37 7.24 -7.84
C ALA A 253 8.06 7.43 -6.36
N ILE A 254 6.92 6.91 -5.93
CA ILE A 254 6.65 6.66 -4.52
C ILE A 254 7.56 5.52 -4.05
N ALA A 255 8.21 5.69 -2.91
CA ALA A 255 9.02 4.65 -2.30
C ALA A 255 8.32 4.11 -1.05
N PHE A 256 7.67 2.95 -1.17
CA PHE A 256 7.11 2.24 -0.03
C PHE A 256 8.24 1.73 0.89
N ASN A 257 8.11 1.98 2.19
CA ASN A 257 9.17 1.80 3.19
C ASN A 257 10.48 2.54 2.83
N GLY A 258 10.41 3.56 1.98
CA GLY A 258 11.53 4.32 1.47
C GLY A 258 11.85 5.61 2.23
N TYR A 259 11.30 5.79 3.44
CA TYR A 259 11.64 6.94 4.28
C TYR A 259 13.13 6.90 4.66
N GLY A 260 13.86 7.89 4.20
CA GLY A 260 15.32 7.95 4.35
C GLY A 260 16.08 7.78 3.05
N VAL A 261 15.42 7.35 1.96
CA VAL A 261 15.99 7.31 0.60
C VAL A 261 15.19 8.14 -0.40
N SER A 262 13.94 8.50 -0.09
CA SER A 262 13.09 9.33 -0.93
C SER A 262 12.25 10.31 -0.10
N LEU A 263 11.98 11.50 -0.67
CA LEU A 263 10.97 12.42 -0.14
C LEU A 263 9.55 11.97 -0.51
N ASN A 264 9.40 11.18 -1.57
CA ASN A 264 8.14 10.60 -2.02
C ASN A 264 7.88 9.27 -1.31
N SER A 265 8.04 9.22 0.02
CA SER A 265 7.87 7.98 0.76
C SER A 265 6.42 7.72 1.15
N ALA A 266 6.03 6.46 1.11
CA ALA A 266 4.85 5.92 1.75
C ALA A 266 5.27 4.97 2.88
N ARG A 267 4.41 4.81 3.89
CA ARG A 267 4.67 3.91 5.02
C ARG A 267 3.71 2.73 5.01
N TRP A 268 4.19 1.61 5.51
CA TRP A 268 3.34 0.47 5.82
C TRP A 268 2.45 0.76 7.05
N ILE A 269 1.21 0.28 7.03
CA ILE A 269 0.28 0.47 8.17
C ILE A 269 0.61 -0.43 9.37
N GLY A 270 1.48 -1.43 9.22
CA GLY A 270 1.93 -2.32 10.28
C GLY A 270 1.18 -3.63 10.42
N THR A 271 0.22 -3.91 9.56
CA THR A 271 -0.54 -5.15 9.53
C THR A 271 -0.98 -5.51 8.11
N GLU A 272 -1.00 -6.80 7.79
CA GLU A 272 -1.48 -7.36 6.51
C GLU A 272 -2.98 -7.71 6.53
N MET A 273 -3.70 -7.31 7.58
CA MET A 273 -5.12 -7.66 7.74
C MET A 273 -6.07 -6.81 6.89
N GLY A 274 -5.59 -5.72 6.29
CA GLY A 274 -6.44 -4.75 5.61
C GLY A 274 -7.24 -3.89 6.59
N ILE A 275 -6.62 -3.47 7.69
CA ILE A 275 -7.22 -2.64 8.74
C ILE A 275 -6.28 -1.51 9.09
N ALA A 276 -6.68 -0.27 8.80
CA ALA A 276 -6.00 0.91 9.30
C ALA A 276 -6.53 1.30 10.69
N PRO A 277 -5.68 1.82 11.59
CA PRO A 277 -6.14 2.49 12.80
C PRO A 277 -7.11 3.63 12.51
N ASP A 278 -7.94 3.97 13.48
CA ASP A 278 -8.76 5.17 13.46
C ASP A 278 -8.54 5.94 14.77
N PRO A 279 -7.86 7.09 14.76
CA PRO A 279 -7.43 7.89 13.60
C PRO A 279 -6.23 7.33 12.84
N ASN A 280 -6.13 7.69 11.54
CA ASN A 280 -4.96 7.46 10.70
C ASN A 280 -4.56 8.77 10.00
N TRP A 281 -3.28 9.16 10.14
CA TRP A 281 -2.74 10.43 9.66
C TRP A 281 -1.84 10.22 8.44
N SER A 282 -1.86 11.16 7.50
CA SER A 282 -0.90 11.16 6.38
C SER A 282 0.49 11.65 6.78
N THR A 283 0.74 11.86 8.07
CA THR A 283 1.97 12.38 8.63
C THR A 283 2.58 11.41 9.65
N GLY A 284 3.90 11.45 9.81
CA GLY A 284 4.66 10.52 10.65
C GLY A 284 5.05 9.25 9.90
N ILE A 285 6.04 8.55 10.44
CA ILE A 285 6.63 7.32 9.87
C ILE A 285 6.34 6.07 10.72
N THR A 286 5.49 6.20 11.73
CA THR A 286 5.12 5.08 12.62
C THR A 286 3.99 4.25 12.03
N ASN A 287 3.96 2.97 12.36
CA ASN A 287 3.00 2.00 11.81
C ASN A 287 1.67 1.96 12.59
N ASP A 288 1.45 2.87 13.54
CA ASP A 288 0.33 2.88 14.48
C ASP A 288 -0.71 4.00 14.21
N GLY A 289 -0.89 4.36 12.96
CA GLY A 289 -1.79 5.45 12.56
C GLY A 289 -1.10 6.79 12.30
N GLY A 290 0.23 6.84 12.37
CA GLY A 290 1.04 8.04 12.13
C GLY A 290 1.05 9.02 13.30
N ASP A 291 1.53 10.25 13.05
CA ASP A 291 1.64 11.30 14.06
C ASP A 291 1.17 12.66 13.49
N PRO A 292 0.06 13.22 13.99
CA PRO A 292 -0.47 14.49 13.51
C PRO A 292 0.46 15.71 13.74
N ASN A 293 1.48 15.55 14.60
CA ASN A 293 2.45 16.60 14.92
C ASN A 293 3.78 16.43 14.20
N SER A 294 3.93 15.39 13.40
CA SER A 294 5.14 15.15 12.60
C SER A 294 5.31 16.24 11.53
N SER A 295 6.56 16.63 11.29
CA SER A 295 6.93 17.49 10.16
C SER A 295 7.23 16.69 8.87
N ILE A 296 6.95 15.39 8.86
CA ILE A 296 7.17 14.49 7.71
C ILE A 296 5.80 14.06 7.18
N PHE A 297 5.52 14.34 5.91
CA PHE A 297 4.37 13.78 5.20
C PHE A 297 4.77 12.39 4.68
N CYS A 298 4.07 11.35 5.12
CA CYS A 298 4.33 9.96 4.78
C CYS A 298 3.01 9.19 4.85
N PRO A 299 2.22 9.21 3.77
CA PRO A 299 0.91 8.59 3.74
C PRO A 299 1.00 7.06 3.89
N ALA A 300 -0.07 6.46 4.39
CA ALA A 300 -0.12 5.04 4.66
C ALA A 300 -0.59 4.23 3.46
N GLU A 301 0.00 3.05 3.28
CA GLU A 301 -0.48 1.97 2.46
C GLU A 301 -0.91 0.78 3.34
N CYS A 302 -2.02 0.17 2.96
CA CYS A 302 -2.64 -0.97 3.59
C CYS A 302 -2.69 -2.13 2.61
N ASP A 303 -1.74 -3.03 2.70
CA ASP A 303 -1.68 -4.25 1.91
C ASP A 303 -2.45 -5.39 2.58
N THR A 304 -3.09 -6.22 1.78
CA THR A 304 -3.79 -7.41 2.29
C THR A 304 -4.07 -8.43 1.19
N THR A 305 -4.29 -9.68 1.60
CA THR A 305 -4.53 -10.78 0.67
C THR A 305 -6.01 -10.93 0.28
N LEU A 306 -6.26 -11.36 -0.96
CA LEU A 306 -7.57 -11.86 -1.40
C LEU A 306 -7.85 -13.26 -0.84
N GLN A 307 -6.80 -14.07 -0.70
CA GLN A 307 -6.87 -15.42 -0.17
C GLN A 307 -6.93 -15.38 1.36
N ASN A 308 -7.62 -16.33 1.97
CA ASN A 308 -7.63 -16.49 3.42
C ASN A 308 -6.27 -16.92 3.97
N LYS A 309 -6.00 -16.63 5.23
CA LYS A 309 -4.83 -17.06 6.00
C LYS A 309 -3.51 -16.48 5.50
N ASP A 310 -3.52 -15.21 5.15
CA ASP A 310 -2.31 -14.44 4.78
C ASP A 310 -1.49 -15.13 3.68
N ARG A 311 -2.20 -15.63 2.66
CA ARG A 311 -1.62 -16.34 1.53
C ARG A 311 -1.39 -15.37 0.38
N TRP A 312 -0.12 -15.00 0.13
CA TRP A 312 0.30 -14.01 -0.86
C TRP A 312 0.43 -14.60 -2.27
N PHE A 313 1.03 -15.77 -2.44
CA PHE A 313 1.05 -16.43 -3.74
C PHE A 313 -0.16 -17.35 -3.93
N TRP A 314 -0.56 -17.59 -5.17
CA TRP A 314 -1.65 -18.51 -5.45
C TRP A 314 -1.40 -19.87 -4.77
N GLY A 315 -2.36 -20.32 -3.99
CA GLY A 315 -2.32 -21.55 -3.24
C GLY A 315 -3.27 -22.59 -3.78
N VAL A 316 -2.78 -23.83 -3.90
CA VAL A 316 -3.66 -24.98 -4.18
C VAL A 316 -4.68 -25.12 -3.05
N ASN A 317 -5.98 -25.12 -3.38
CA ASN A 317 -7.10 -25.17 -2.42
C ASN A 317 -7.20 -23.97 -1.47
N ALA A 318 -6.59 -22.83 -1.80
CA ALA A 318 -6.81 -21.59 -1.04
C ALA A 318 -8.26 -21.14 -1.19
N THR A 319 -8.85 -20.71 -0.07
CA THR A 319 -10.19 -20.13 -0.05
C THR A 319 -10.09 -18.61 -0.16
N LEU A 320 -11.09 -17.98 -0.77
CA LEU A 320 -11.15 -16.52 -0.87
C LEU A 320 -11.88 -15.92 0.31
N ARG A 321 -11.47 -14.73 0.69
CA ARG A 321 -12.25 -13.88 1.61
C ARG A 321 -13.62 -13.60 1.02
N SER A 322 -14.63 -13.52 1.86
CA SER A 322 -16.01 -13.20 1.44
C SER A 322 -16.09 -11.76 0.92
N LEU A 323 -17.11 -11.46 0.12
CA LEU A 323 -17.34 -10.09 -0.35
C LEU A 323 -17.56 -9.13 0.84
N SER A 324 -18.30 -9.58 1.87
CA SER A 324 -18.54 -8.77 3.08
C SER A 324 -17.25 -8.42 3.83
N GLU A 325 -16.29 -9.36 3.96
CA GLU A 325 -14.97 -9.07 4.54
C GLU A 325 -14.18 -8.07 3.70
N LEU A 326 -14.21 -8.18 2.37
CA LEU A 326 -13.51 -7.25 1.48
C LEU A 326 -14.15 -5.84 1.47
N ILE A 327 -15.48 -5.76 1.60
CA ILE A 327 -16.19 -4.49 1.80
C ILE A 327 -15.76 -3.85 3.12
N GLN A 328 -15.63 -4.64 4.19
CA GLN A 328 -15.10 -4.15 5.47
C GLN A 328 -13.66 -3.65 5.30
N VAL A 329 -12.80 -4.40 4.60
CA VAL A 329 -11.42 -3.96 4.27
C VAL A 329 -11.43 -2.61 3.56
N TYR A 330 -12.30 -2.40 2.56
CA TYR A 330 -12.39 -1.12 1.87
C TYR A 330 -12.74 0.04 2.83
N HIS A 331 -13.71 -0.17 3.72
CA HIS A 331 -14.08 0.83 4.71
C HIS A 331 -12.98 1.08 5.76
N GLU A 332 -12.25 0.04 6.14
CA GLU A 332 -11.22 0.12 7.17
C GLU A 332 -9.83 0.49 6.63
N THR A 333 -9.68 0.63 5.31
CA THR A 333 -8.48 1.13 4.65
C THR A 333 -8.75 2.47 3.98
N VAL A 334 -9.38 2.49 2.81
CA VAL A 334 -9.69 3.71 2.05
C VAL A 334 -10.55 4.65 2.88
N GLY A 335 -11.54 4.13 3.59
CA GLY A 335 -12.39 4.90 4.51
C GLY A 335 -11.69 5.41 5.77
N ARG A 336 -10.44 5.04 6.00
CA ARG A 336 -9.58 5.50 7.11
C ARG A 336 -8.26 6.10 6.61
N ASN A 337 -8.31 6.85 5.50
CA ASN A 337 -7.15 7.57 4.97
C ASN A 337 -5.93 6.67 4.68
N CYS A 338 -6.15 5.45 4.20
CA CYS A 338 -5.10 4.49 3.82
C CYS A 338 -5.35 4.03 2.38
N LEU A 339 -4.33 4.02 1.54
CA LEU A 339 -4.45 3.45 0.21
C LEU A 339 -4.54 1.92 0.32
N LEU A 340 -5.49 1.28 -0.36
CA LEU A 340 -5.63 -0.17 -0.34
C LEU A 340 -4.82 -0.82 -1.46
N MET A 341 -3.91 -1.72 -1.08
CA MET A 341 -3.19 -2.65 -1.95
C MET A 341 -3.77 -4.05 -1.78
N LEU A 342 -4.67 -4.48 -2.67
CA LEU A 342 -5.23 -5.83 -2.62
C LEU A 342 -4.41 -6.77 -3.49
N ASP A 343 -3.98 -7.91 -2.91
CA ASP A 343 -3.13 -8.88 -3.58
C ASP A 343 -3.85 -9.64 -4.71
N LEU A 344 -3.26 -9.71 -5.89
CA LEU A 344 -3.73 -10.41 -7.07
C LEU A 344 -2.76 -11.54 -7.44
N THR A 345 -3.26 -12.77 -7.45
CA THR A 345 -2.43 -13.96 -7.60
C THR A 345 -2.77 -14.75 -8.87
N PRO A 346 -1.98 -14.62 -9.94
CA PRO A 346 -2.05 -15.55 -11.06
C PRO A 346 -1.73 -16.98 -10.62
N ASP A 347 -2.41 -17.95 -11.19
CA ASP A 347 -2.14 -19.38 -10.95
C ASP A 347 -0.93 -19.88 -11.74
N ARG A 348 -0.64 -21.17 -11.63
CA ARG A 348 0.50 -21.82 -12.33
C ARG A 348 0.42 -21.76 -13.86
N THR A 349 -0.74 -21.51 -14.43
CA THR A 349 -0.89 -21.33 -15.88
C THR A 349 -0.47 -19.93 -16.33
N GLY A 350 -0.42 -18.97 -15.43
CA GLY A 350 -0.16 -17.55 -15.69
C GLY A 350 -1.42 -16.73 -15.92
N LEU A 351 -2.61 -17.27 -15.58
CA LEU A 351 -3.89 -16.57 -15.66
C LEU A 351 -4.45 -16.28 -14.26
N ILE A 352 -5.31 -15.28 -14.16
CA ILE A 352 -6.11 -15.07 -12.95
C ILE A 352 -7.25 -16.11 -12.95
N PRO A 353 -7.37 -16.92 -11.87
CA PRO A 353 -8.48 -17.87 -11.77
C PRO A 353 -9.83 -17.16 -11.85
N PRO A 354 -10.83 -17.74 -12.56
CA PRO A 354 -12.14 -17.10 -12.76
C PRO A 354 -12.86 -16.73 -11.45
N ALA A 355 -12.66 -17.49 -10.38
CA ALA A 355 -13.25 -17.18 -9.07
C ALA A 355 -12.62 -15.92 -8.45
N TYR A 356 -11.31 -15.69 -8.67
CA TYR A 356 -10.58 -14.50 -8.19
C TYR A 356 -11.03 -13.26 -8.96
N ALA A 357 -11.02 -13.35 -10.31
CA ALA A 357 -11.49 -12.25 -11.15
C ALA A 357 -12.93 -11.83 -10.80
N ARG A 358 -13.81 -12.81 -10.55
CA ARG A 358 -15.19 -12.55 -10.10
C ARG A 358 -15.22 -11.79 -8.76
N ARG A 359 -14.42 -12.20 -7.76
CA ARG A 359 -14.40 -11.55 -6.46
C ARG A 359 -13.87 -10.12 -6.53
N TYR A 360 -12.87 -9.86 -7.37
CA TYR A 360 -12.40 -8.50 -7.66
C TYR A 360 -13.50 -7.64 -8.28
N LYS A 361 -14.23 -8.19 -9.27
CA LYS A 361 -15.35 -7.50 -9.92
C LYS A 361 -16.48 -7.20 -8.94
N GLU A 362 -16.86 -8.17 -8.10
CA GLU A 362 -17.91 -8.01 -7.07
C GLU A 362 -17.59 -6.84 -6.13
N LEU A 363 -16.35 -6.74 -5.66
CA LEU A 363 -15.90 -5.63 -4.82
C LEU A 363 -15.90 -4.30 -5.59
N GLY A 364 -15.40 -4.29 -6.82
CA GLY A 364 -15.42 -3.11 -7.69
C GLY A 364 -16.83 -2.62 -8.00
N ASP A 365 -17.77 -3.53 -8.26
CA ASP A 365 -19.17 -3.21 -8.49
C ASP A 365 -19.83 -2.60 -7.25
N PHE A 366 -19.55 -3.15 -6.05
CA PHE A 366 -19.99 -2.56 -4.79
C PHE A 366 -19.46 -1.14 -4.62
N ILE A 367 -18.17 -0.91 -4.80
CA ILE A 367 -17.56 0.41 -4.63
C ILE A 367 -18.19 1.43 -5.60
N ARG A 368 -18.36 1.06 -6.87
CA ARG A 368 -18.97 1.93 -7.88
C ARG A 368 -20.44 2.21 -7.60
N SER A 369 -21.21 1.20 -7.23
CA SER A 369 -22.65 1.36 -6.97
C SER A 369 -22.92 2.17 -5.71
N CYS A 370 -22.09 1.96 -4.67
CA CYS A 370 -22.25 2.63 -3.40
C CYS A 370 -21.70 4.07 -3.39
N TYR A 371 -20.49 4.27 -3.96
CA TYR A 371 -19.75 5.54 -3.84
C TYR A 371 -19.57 6.30 -5.16
N GLY A 372 -20.00 5.73 -6.28
CA GLY A 372 -19.83 6.34 -7.61
C GLY A 372 -20.63 7.62 -7.81
N THR A 373 -21.79 7.73 -7.17
CA THR A 373 -22.65 8.92 -7.22
C THR A 373 -23.17 9.26 -5.84
N SER A 374 -23.00 10.51 -5.42
CA SER A 374 -23.60 11.02 -4.19
C SER A 374 -25.11 11.13 -4.33
N VAL A 375 -25.84 10.81 -3.27
CA VAL A 375 -27.30 11.06 -3.19
C VAL A 375 -27.60 12.54 -3.15
N LEU A 376 -26.63 13.37 -2.67
CA LEU A 376 -26.70 14.83 -2.62
C LEU A 376 -25.57 15.43 -3.44
N PRO A 377 -25.86 16.19 -4.51
CA PRO A 377 -24.84 16.93 -5.24
C PRO A 377 -24.30 18.10 -4.43
N MET A 378 -23.00 18.39 -4.58
CA MET A 378 -22.32 19.50 -3.91
C MET A 378 -22.85 20.90 -4.29
N GLU A 379 -23.68 21.00 -5.32
CA GLU A 379 -24.30 22.27 -5.80
C GLU A 379 -25.17 22.96 -4.73
N ASN A 380 -25.58 22.23 -3.68
CA ASN A 380 -26.37 22.72 -2.57
C ASN A 380 -25.51 23.12 -1.36
N LEU A 381 -24.21 23.36 -1.55
CA LEU A 381 -23.26 23.62 -0.49
C LEU A 381 -23.39 25.07 -0.01
N ILE A 382 -23.74 25.24 1.27
CA ILE A 382 -23.60 26.52 1.96
C ILE A 382 -22.42 26.37 2.90
N SER A 383 -21.39 27.20 2.72
CA SER A 383 -20.30 27.33 3.67
C SER A 383 -20.47 28.67 4.42
N ASP A 384 -20.31 28.62 5.72
CA ASP A 384 -20.18 29.83 6.55
C ASP A 384 -18.74 29.88 7.05
N ASP A 385 -17.94 30.76 6.45
CA ASP A 385 -16.52 30.92 6.81
C ASP A 385 -16.34 31.35 8.28
N SER A 386 -17.41 31.91 8.93
CA SER A 386 -17.38 32.29 10.33
C SER A 386 -17.60 31.14 11.29
N LEU A 387 -18.20 30.03 10.83
CA LEU A 387 -18.60 28.88 11.65
C LEU A 387 -17.86 27.57 11.27
N GLU A 388 -16.97 27.61 10.27
CA GLU A 388 -16.17 26.46 9.79
C GLU A 388 -17.03 25.20 9.54
N TYR A 389 -18.26 25.37 9.03
CA TYR A 389 -19.12 24.26 8.66
C TYR A 389 -19.52 24.26 7.19
N ILE A 390 -19.82 23.08 6.68
CA ILE A 390 -20.41 22.84 5.36
C ILE A 390 -21.77 22.18 5.58
N GLN A 391 -22.81 22.76 5.03
CA GLN A 391 -24.16 22.23 5.12
C GLN A 391 -24.72 21.94 3.72
N LEU A 392 -25.25 20.73 3.54
CA LEU A 392 -25.94 20.31 2.32
C LEU A 392 -27.44 20.24 2.63
N PHE A 393 -28.25 20.96 1.83
CA PHE A 393 -29.70 20.85 1.85
C PHE A 393 -30.20 19.97 0.74
N VAL A 394 -31.33 19.30 0.95
CA VAL A 394 -32.00 18.53 -0.06
C VAL A 394 -33.28 19.23 -0.51
N SER A 395 -33.57 19.21 -1.80
CA SER A 395 -34.83 19.72 -2.36
C SER A 395 -36.03 18.82 -2.04
N SER A 396 -35.76 17.54 -1.82
CA SER A 396 -36.73 16.54 -1.34
C SER A 396 -36.02 15.55 -0.37
N PRO A 397 -36.74 15.01 0.62
CA PRO A 397 -36.14 14.06 1.57
C PRO A 397 -35.45 12.89 0.89
N VAL A 398 -34.25 12.52 1.39
CA VAL A 398 -33.47 11.38 0.91
C VAL A 398 -33.08 10.45 2.04
N THR A 399 -33.03 9.17 1.77
CA THR A 399 -32.53 8.16 2.71
C THR A 399 -31.04 7.97 2.49
N VAL A 400 -30.25 8.04 3.58
CA VAL A 400 -28.80 7.87 3.57
C VAL A 400 -28.34 7.16 4.86
N ASP A 401 -27.21 6.49 4.82
CA ASP A 401 -26.68 5.70 5.94
C ASP A 401 -25.20 5.96 6.22
N ARG A 402 -24.54 6.81 5.42
CA ARG A 402 -23.11 7.11 5.55
C ARG A 402 -22.71 8.43 4.92
N SER A 403 -21.58 8.94 5.38
CA SER A 403 -20.92 10.13 4.82
C SER A 403 -19.51 9.80 4.32
N VAL A 404 -19.07 10.52 3.29
CA VAL A 404 -17.71 10.49 2.77
C VAL A 404 -17.14 11.90 2.78
N ILE A 405 -15.98 12.07 3.40
CA ILE A 405 -15.31 13.35 3.56
C ILE A 405 -13.90 13.24 2.99
N GLN A 406 -13.46 14.26 2.25
CA GLN A 406 -12.07 14.39 1.78
C GLN A 406 -11.53 15.75 2.16
N GLU A 407 -10.37 15.78 2.82
CA GLU A 407 -9.61 16.99 3.12
C GLU A 407 -8.66 17.29 1.96
N ASP A 408 -8.54 18.55 1.55
CA ASP A 408 -7.49 18.97 0.63
C ASP A 408 -6.17 19.09 1.39
N GLN A 409 -5.29 18.14 1.18
CA GLN A 409 -3.99 18.06 1.85
C GLN A 409 -2.87 18.83 1.14
N THR A 410 -3.17 19.62 0.09
CA THR A 410 -2.15 20.38 -0.68
C THR A 410 -1.27 21.25 0.23
N TYR A 411 -1.85 21.78 1.29
CA TYR A 411 -1.15 22.58 2.29
C TYR A 411 -0.92 21.84 3.62
N GLY A 412 -0.98 20.51 3.59
CA GLY A 412 -0.85 19.61 4.73
C GLY A 412 -2.18 19.21 5.35
N GLN A 413 -2.18 18.15 6.14
CA GLN A 413 -3.35 17.68 6.87
C GLN A 413 -3.54 18.53 8.14
N VAL A 414 -4.63 19.31 8.25
CA VAL A 414 -4.82 20.31 9.32
C VAL A 414 -6.01 20.02 10.24
N ILE A 415 -7.00 19.25 9.80
CA ILE A 415 -8.20 18.94 10.60
C ILE A 415 -7.82 17.98 11.74
N ARG A 416 -8.32 18.28 12.94
CA ARG A 416 -8.04 17.50 14.17
C ARG A 416 -9.28 16.98 14.86
N SER A 417 -10.47 17.47 14.48
CA SER A 417 -11.75 16.94 14.93
C SER A 417 -12.90 17.47 14.08
N TYR A 418 -13.91 16.64 13.87
CA TYR A 418 -15.12 17.01 13.12
C TYR A 418 -16.36 16.29 13.67
N ILE A 419 -17.53 16.81 13.32
CA ILE A 419 -18.85 16.21 13.59
C ILE A 419 -19.65 16.22 12.30
N VAL A 420 -20.41 15.14 12.04
CA VAL A 420 -21.46 15.07 11.03
C VAL A 420 -22.81 14.96 11.75
N ASP A 421 -23.72 15.86 11.45
CA ASP A 421 -25.07 15.84 11.98
C ASP A 421 -26.12 16.04 10.88
N VAL A 422 -27.34 15.59 11.13
CA VAL A 422 -28.44 15.58 10.16
C VAL A 422 -29.70 16.20 10.71
N LYS A 423 -30.56 16.72 9.82
CA LYS A 423 -31.96 17.05 10.12
C LYS A 423 -32.87 15.96 9.59
N LEU A 424 -33.60 15.34 10.49
CA LEU A 424 -34.58 14.31 10.14
C LEU A 424 -35.87 14.92 9.58
N VAL A 425 -36.52 14.16 8.69
CA VAL A 425 -37.90 14.43 8.27
C VAL A 425 -38.86 14.03 9.40
N ASN A 426 -39.92 14.83 9.60
CA ASN A 426 -40.99 14.54 10.59
C ASN A 426 -40.59 14.60 12.07
N THR A 427 -39.58 15.37 12.44
CA THR A 427 -39.40 15.72 13.86
C THR A 427 -40.31 16.89 14.22
N THR A 428 -41.00 16.82 15.35
CA THR A 428 -41.83 17.92 15.91
C THR A 428 -40.99 19.17 16.23
N ASN A 429 -39.65 18.99 16.33
CA ASN A 429 -38.67 20.03 16.52
C ASN A 429 -37.81 20.19 15.24
N THR A 430 -38.26 21.04 14.31
CA THR A 430 -37.61 21.29 13.00
C THR A 430 -36.22 21.93 13.10
N HIS A 431 -35.76 22.32 14.29
CA HIS A 431 -34.46 22.95 14.53
C HIS A 431 -33.43 21.97 15.12
N GLN A 432 -33.79 20.74 15.47
CA GLN A 432 -32.89 19.81 16.11
C GLN A 432 -31.99 19.07 15.10
N TRP A 433 -30.67 19.21 15.28
CA TRP A 433 -29.66 18.42 14.60
C TRP A 433 -29.34 17.17 15.41
N MET A 434 -29.20 16.03 14.74
CA MET A 434 -28.79 14.76 15.33
C MET A 434 -27.39 14.38 14.84
N ILE A 435 -26.46 14.19 15.77
CA ILE A 435 -25.11 13.72 15.44
C ILE A 435 -25.19 12.27 14.97
N VAL A 436 -24.62 11.99 13.81
CA VAL A 436 -24.55 10.65 13.18
C VAL A 436 -23.14 10.10 13.06
N ALA A 437 -22.13 10.99 13.04
CA ALA A 437 -20.72 10.61 13.06
C ALA A 437 -19.85 11.70 13.69
N GLN A 438 -18.68 11.31 14.19
CA GLN A 438 -17.64 12.22 14.66
C GLN A 438 -16.28 11.54 14.55
N GLY A 439 -15.22 12.32 14.37
CA GLY A 439 -13.87 11.77 14.22
C GLY A 439 -12.79 12.79 14.47
N THR A 440 -11.53 12.34 14.37
CA THR A 440 -10.34 13.18 14.63
C THR A 440 -9.46 13.36 13.41
N SER A 441 -9.50 12.48 12.41
CA SER A 441 -8.74 12.61 11.17
C SER A 441 -9.64 12.41 9.95
N ILE A 442 -9.41 13.19 8.90
CA ILE A 442 -10.06 13.03 7.61
C ILE A 442 -9.02 12.55 6.58
N GLY A 443 -8.06 13.39 6.22
CA GLY A 443 -7.04 13.10 5.23
C GLY A 443 -7.60 12.93 3.82
N ASN A 444 -7.00 12.04 3.02
CA ASN A 444 -7.42 11.83 1.64
C ASN A 444 -8.87 11.37 1.50
N LYS A 445 -9.32 10.45 2.39
CA LYS A 445 -10.72 10.00 2.45
C LYS A 445 -11.08 9.45 3.83
N LYS A 446 -12.24 9.86 4.32
CA LYS A 446 -12.91 9.30 5.50
C LYS A 446 -14.31 8.85 5.10
N ILE A 447 -14.65 7.60 5.45
CA ILE A 447 -16.00 7.05 5.30
C ILE A 447 -16.54 6.77 6.70
N ASP A 448 -17.61 7.46 7.06
CA ASP A 448 -18.32 7.23 8.32
C ASP A 448 -19.60 6.43 8.06
N LEU A 449 -19.62 5.20 8.52
CA LEU A 449 -20.82 4.34 8.53
C LEU A 449 -21.67 4.72 9.76
N TRP A 450 -22.91 5.14 9.55
CA TRP A 450 -23.75 5.61 10.64
C TRP A 450 -24.33 4.44 11.45
N GLN A 451 -23.98 4.38 12.72
CA GLN A 451 -24.40 3.28 13.60
C GLN A 451 -25.91 3.20 13.82
N VAL A 452 -26.60 4.31 13.59
CA VAL A 452 -28.06 4.42 13.69
C VAL A 452 -28.81 3.84 12.49
N GLY A 453 -28.07 3.41 11.44
CA GLY A 453 -28.61 2.88 10.18
C GLY A 453 -29.14 3.96 9.24
N PRO A 454 -29.92 3.55 8.21
CA PRO A 454 -30.48 4.47 7.23
C PRO A 454 -31.47 5.48 7.83
N LEU A 455 -31.29 6.76 7.49
CA LEU A 455 -32.12 7.87 7.97
C LEU A 455 -32.70 8.64 6.78
N LEU A 456 -33.98 9.02 6.87
CA LEU A 456 -34.63 9.95 5.95
C LEU A 456 -34.37 11.37 6.43
N ILE A 457 -33.59 12.15 5.65
CA ILE A 457 -33.06 13.46 6.05
C ILE A 457 -33.49 14.58 5.12
N ASN A 458 -33.54 15.81 5.65
CA ASN A 458 -33.73 17.09 4.91
C ASN A 458 -32.41 17.83 4.71
N ALA A 459 -31.44 17.62 5.58
CA ALA A 459 -30.12 18.26 5.50
C ALA A 459 -29.06 17.44 6.23
N VAL A 460 -27.83 17.60 5.83
CA VAL A 460 -26.65 17.09 6.52
C VAL A 460 -25.63 18.20 6.68
N ARG A 461 -24.88 18.21 7.78
CA ARG A 461 -23.87 19.22 8.08
C ARG A 461 -22.57 18.55 8.54
N LEU A 462 -21.44 19.03 7.98
CA LEU A 462 -20.10 18.75 8.47
C LEU A 462 -19.61 19.98 9.21
N THR A 463 -19.24 19.84 10.47
CA THR A 463 -18.64 20.90 11.32
C THR A 463 -17.22 20.50 11.68
N ILE A 464 -16.24 21.34 11.38
CA ILE A 464 -14.86 21.18 11.83
C ILE A 464 -14.75 21.78 13.23
N THR A 465 -14.57 20.92 14.23
CA THR A 465 -14.57 21.35 15.65
C THR A 465 -13.18 21.65 16.18
N LYS A 466 -12.13 21.17 15.52
CA LYS A 466 -10.73 21.46 15.86
C LYS A 466 -9.84 21.37 14.62
N THR A 467 -9.00 22.38 14.47
CA THR A 467 -8.01 22.44 13.39
C THR A 467 -6.73 23.13 13.88
N VAL A 468 -5.60 22.91 13.18
CA VAL A 468 -4.31 23.58 13.45
C VAL A 468 -4.01 24.71 12.48
N ASP A 469 -4.83 24.85 11.42
CA ASP A 469 -4.80 25.95 10.45
C ASP A 469 -6.14 25.98 9.69
N LYS A 470 -6.32 26.92 8.74
CA LYS A 470 -7.54 27.00 7.92
C LYS A 470 -7.80 25.67 7.20
N PRO A 471 -8.90 24.97 7.49
CA PRO A 471 -9.23 23.71 6.83
C PRO A 471 -9.75 23.94 5.41
N VAL A 472 -9.48 23.02 4.51
CA VAL A 472 -10.05 22.99 3.15
C VAL A 472 -10.66 21.62 2.92
N ILE A 473 -11.97 21.56 2.72
CA ILE A 473 -12.69 20.34 2.38
C ILE A 473 -12.73 20.21 0.85
N LYS A 474 -12.14 19.14 0.33
CA LYS A 474 -12.14 18.80 -1.09
C LYS A 474 -13.50 18.28 -1.55
N SER A 475 -14.14 17.42 -0.72
CA SER A 475 -15.49 16.93 -0.97
C SER A 475 -16.18 16.48 0.32
N PHE A 476 -17.52 16.63 0.33
CA PHE A 476 -18.40 16.08 1.36
C PHE A 476 -19.63 15.50 0.67
N THR A 477 -19.87 14.21 0.80
CA THR A 477 -20.98 13.50 0.14
C THR A 477 -21.65 12.53 1.09
N VAL A 478 -22.89 12.16 0.78
CA VAL A 478 -23.65 11.17 1.54
C VAL A 478 -24.23 10.10 0.61
N HIS A 479 -24.34 8.88 1.11
CA HIS A 479 -24.68 7.73 0.31
C HIS A 479 -25.65 6.81 1.03
N LEU A 480 -26.34 5.98 0.24
CA LEU A 480 -27.09 4.83 0.70
C LEU A 480 -26.54 3.61 -0.04
N CYS A 481 -26.11 2.61 0.71
CA CYS A 481 -25.62 1.37 0.13
C CYS A 481 -26.48 0.20 0.58
N ASN A 482 -27.04 -0.51 -0.38
CA ASN A 482 -27.87 -1.68 -0.20
C ASN A 482 -27.04 -2.97 -0.12
#